data_7e473aa39db4a2b2b80b535329037dde
#
_entry.id   7e473aa39db4a2b2b80b535329037dde
#
_cell.length_a   1.000
_cell.length_b   1.000
_cell.length_c   1.000
_cell.angle_alpha   90.00
_cell.angle_beta   90.00
_cell.angle_gamma   90.00
#
_symmetry.space_group_name_H-M   'P 1'
#
loop_
_entity.id
_entity.type
_entity.pdbx_description
1 polymer ?
#
loop_
_entity_poly.entity_id
_entity_poly.type
_entity_poly.pdbx_seq_one_letter_code
_entity_poly.pdbx_strand_id
1 'polypeptide(L)'
;NISFSEEEIPLGTGGGVLNAIGLLGKDPFMLINADIYHHINLKNLKQDVDIAHLVGVENPNHNADGDFSLNANVVSIKNNLNECTWSGISIINPKIFNGLRIEDAPFDIWRSILIEYVQKNKVTGEFSDSTWIDTGTIDRLELANKTYKDEN
;
A
#
# COMPACT_ATOMS: atom_id res chain seq x y z
N ASN A 1 10.98 11.59 -15.98
CA ASN A 1 12.04 10.57 -16.01
C ASN A 1 11.52 9.30 -15.33
N ILE A 2 11.89 8.14 -15.85
CA ILE A 2 11.61 6.83 -15.26
C ILE A 2 12.95 6.21 -14.88
N SER A 3 13.04 5.65 -13.68
CA SER A 3 14.18 4.87 -13.19
C SER A 3 13.70 3.48 -12.80
N PHE A 4 14.56 2.49 -12.95
CA PHE A 4 14.28 1.11 -12.59
C PHE A 4 15.18 0.68 -11.44
N SER A 5 14.61 -0.09 -10.51
CA SER A 5 15.35 -0.81 -9.47
C SER A 5 15.23 -2.30 -9.79
N GLU A 6 16.32 -2.88 -10.27
CA GLU A 6 16.34 -4.29 -10.68
C GLU A 6 16.57 -5.19 -9.47
N GLU A 7 15.88 -6.33 -9.46
CA GLU A 7 15.99 -7.37 -8.44
C GLU A 7 16.45 -8.68 -9.12
N GLU A 8 17.59 -9.22 -8.70
CA GLU A 8 18.06 -10.52 -9.20
C GLU A 8 17.18 -11.68 -8.71
N ILE A 9 16.59 -11.50 -7.53
CA ILE A 9 15.61 -12.42 -6.92
C ILE A 9 14.48 -11.60 -6.32
N PRO A 10 13.24 -12.13 -6.22
CA PRO A 10 12.14 -11.40 -5.60
C PRO A 10 12.45 -11.04 -4.15
N LEU A 11 12.47 -9.74 -3.83
CA LEU A 11 12.81 -9.21 -2.51
C LEU A 11 11.59 -9.01 -1.60
N GLY A 12 10.39 -9.25 -2.10
CA GLY A 12 9.13 -8.91 -1.42
C GLY A 12 8.85 -7.42 -1.46
N THR A 13 7.64 -7.01 -1.07
CA THR A 13 7.19 -5.61 -1.21
C THR A 13 8.06 -4.63 -0.44
N GLY A 14 8.49 -4.99 0.77
CA GLY A 14 9.36 -4.15 1.59
C GLY A 14 10.81 -4.15 1.12
N GLY A 15 11.34 -5.32 0.74
CA GLY A 15 12.71 -5.46 0.22
C GLY A 15 12.89 -4.73 -1.12
N GLY A 16 11.90 -4.80 -2.01
CA GLY A 16 11.92 -4.05 -3.29
C GLY A 16 12.00 -2.55 -3.07
N VAL A 17 11.21 -2.00 -2.13
CA VAL A 17 11.29 -0.57 -1.76
C VAL A 17 12.64 -0.24 -1.14
N LEU A 18 13.16 -1.08 -0.24
CA LEU A 18 14.50 -0.89 0.35
C LEU A 18 15.59 -0.88 -0.72
N ASN A 19 15.51 -1.77 -1.71
CA ASN A 19 16.45 -1.80 -2.84
C ASN A 19 16.41 -0.51 -3.66
N ALA A 20 15.22 0.08 -3.82
CA ALA A 20 14.99 1.33 -4.54
C ALA A 20 15.25 2.59 -3.70
N ILE A 21 15.55 2.49 -2.39
CA ILE A 21 15.56 3.64 -1.47
C ILE A 21 16.49 4.77 -1.89
N GLY A 22 17.63 4.42 -2.50
CA GLY A 22 18.58 5.38 -3.04
C GLY A 22 18.04 6.23 -4.21
N LEU A 23 17.05 5.72 -4.94
CA LEU A 23 16.37 6.42 -6.04
C LEU A 23 15.22 7.29 -5.53
N LEU A 24 14.60 6.91 -4.42
CA LEU A 24 13.41 7.57 -3.86
C LEU A 24 13.74 8.85 -3.06
N GLY A 25 14.97 8.98 -2.55
CA GLY A 25 15.40 10.16 -1.80
C GLY A 25 15.03 10.10 -0.32
N LYS A 26 14.90 11.28 0.32
CA LYS A 26 14.71 11.42 1.77
C LYS A 26 13.33 11.91 2.18
N ASP A 27 12.55 12.40 1.24
CA ASP A 27 11.20 12.91 1.48
C ASP A 27 10.17 11.78 1.38
N PRO A 28 9.00 11.91 2.02
CA PRO A 28 7.92 10.96 1.83
C PRO A 28 7.59 10.78 0.34
N PHE A 29 7.37 9.54 -0.06
CA PHE A 29 7.06 9.18 -1.44
C PHE A 29 5.76 8.38 -1.52
N MET A 30 5.14 8.42 -2.69
CA MET A 30 3.96 7.61 -2.99
C MET A 30 4.40 6.20 -3.41
N LEU A 31 3.85 5.20 -2.75
CA LEU A 31 3.97 3.79 -3.11
C LEU A 31 2.64 3.32 -3.68
N ILE A 32 2.68 2.71 -4.86
CA ILE A 32 1.50 2.18 -5.55
C ILE A 32 1.82 0.79 -6.08
N ASN A 33 0.95 -0.17 -5.78
CA ASN A 33 1.03 -1.51 -6.36
C ASN A 33 0.77 -1.43 -7.87
N ALA A 34 1.48 -2.24 -8.65
CA ALA A 34 1.37 -2.24 -10.10
C ALA A 34 0.16 -3.03 -10.63
N ASP A 35 -0.46 -3.85 -9.79
CA ASP A 35 -1.54 -4.77 -10.10
C ASP A 35 -2.90 -4.30 -9.57
N ILE A 36 -3.16 -3.00 -9.64
CA ILE A 36 -4.44 -2.39 -9.26
C ILE A 36 -5.01 -1.52 -10.39
N TYR A 37 -6.33 -1.58 -10.58
CA TYR A 37 -7.10 -0.62 -11.35
C TYR A 37 -7.88 0.27 -10.39
N HIS A 38 -7.80 1.61 -10.53
CA HIS A 38 -8.44 2.51 -9.57
C HIS A 38 -8.76 3.89 -10.13
N HIS A 39 -9.74 4.56 -9.49
CA HIS A 39 -10.09 5.97 -9.71
C HIS A 39 -9.80 6.85 -8.49
N ILE A 40 -9.01 6.38 -7.55
CA ILE A 40 -8.61 7.14 -6.36
C ILE A 40 -7.83 8.38 -6.79
N ASN A 41 -8.21 9.55 -6.26
CA ASN A 41 -7.55 10.81 -6.59
C ASN A 41 -6.24 10.99 -5.84
N LEU A 42 -5.15 10.59 -6.45
CA LEU A 42 -3.81 10.62 -5.85
C LEU A 42 -3.32 12.03 -5.45
N LYS A 43 -3.86 13.08 -6.08
CA LYS A 43 -3.44 14.47 -5.80
C LYS A 43 -3.92 14.98 -4.43
N ASN A 44 -4.95 14.38 -3.90
CA ASN A 44 -5.56 14.78 -2.62
C ASN A 44 -4.94 14.05 -1.42
N LEU A 45 -4.07 13.05 -1.66
CA LEU A 45 -3.46 12.29 -0.58
C LEU A 45 -2.54 13.15 0.28
N LYS A 46 -2.57 12.89 1.59
CA LYS A 46 -1.71 13.56 2.56
C LYS A 46 -0.23 13.25 2.28
N GLN A 47 0.52 14.28 1.84
CA GLN A 47 1.93 14.14 1.46
C GLN A 47 2.90 14.23 2.65
N ASP A 48 2.55 15.01 3.67
CA ASP A 48 3.39 15.16 4.89
C ASP A 48 3.00 14.11 5.92
N VAL A 49 3.82 13.08 6.04
CA VAL A 49 3.60 11.94 6.94
C VAL A 49 4.81 11.69 7.82
N ASP A 50 4.56 11.41 9.10
CA ASP A 50 5.66 11.00 10.00
C ASP A 50 6.14 9.58 9.65
N ILE A 51 5.26 8.62 9.49
CA ILE A 51 5.57 7.21 9.18
C ILE A 51 4.96 6.82 7.84
N ALA A 52 3.64 6.72 7.80
CA ALA A 52 2.90 6.35 6.60
C ALA A 52 1.46 6.87 6.66
N HIS A 53 0.86 7.02 5.47
CA HIS A 53 -0.56 7.24 5.28
C HIS A 53 -1.09 6.22 4.28
N LEU A 54 -2.06 5.42 4.68
CA LEU A 54 -2.60 4.32 3.88
C LEU A 54 -3.96 4.70 3.30
N VAL A 55 -4.23 4.25 2.09
CA VAL A 55 -5.57 4.33 1.50
C VAL A 55 -6.26 2.97 1.66
N GLY A 56 -7.37 2.97 2.39
CA GLY A 56 -8.25 1.83 2.52
C GLY A 56 -9.40 1.89 1.53
N VAL A 57 -9.86 0.72 1.12
CA VAL A 57 -11.05 0.53 0.28
C VAL A 57 -11.99 -0.48 0.92
N GLU A 58 -13.20 -0.61 0.38
CA GLU A 58 -14.13 -1.66 0.80
C GLU A 58 -13.51 -3.04 0.67
N ASN A 59 -13.80 -3.92 1.64
CA ASN A 59 -13.27 -5.28 1.63
C ASN A 59 -13.83 -6.07 0.44
N PRO A 60 -12.99 -6.49 -0.51
CA PRO A 60 -13.43 -7.35 -1.59
C PRO A 60 -13.68 -8.78 -1.08
N ASN A 61 -14.44 -9.57 -1.84
CA ASN A 61 -14.78 -10.95 -1.46
C ASN A 61 -13.55 -11.83 -1.14
N HIS A 62 -12.43 -11.59 -1.77
CA HIS A 62 -11.20 -12.36 -1.55
C HIS A 62 -10.38 -11.88 -0.34
N ASN A 63 -10.75 -10.75 0.28
CA ASN A 63 -10.20 -10.24 1.53
C ASN A 63 -11.31 -9.70 2.44
N ALA A 64 -12.32 -10.54 2.71
CA ALA A 64 -13.51 -10.16 3.47
C ALA A 64 -13.21 -9.72 4.91
N ASP A 65 -12.11 -10.21 5.49
CA ASP A 65 -11.68 -9.86 6.85
C ASP A 65 -10.98 -8.49 6.93
N GLY A 66 -10.58 -7.94 5.79
CA GLY A 66 -9.86 -6.67 5.69
C GLY A 66 -8.47 -6.69 6.33
N ASP A 67 -7.71 -5.63 6.11
CA ASP A 67 -6.35 -5.50 6.62
C ASP A 67 -6.27 -4.60 7.84
N PHE A 68 -7.07 -3.53 7.90
CA PHE A 68 -7.08 -2.57 8.99
C PHE A 68 -8.43 -1.87 9.16
N SER A 69 -8.57 -1.17 10.28
CA SER A 69 -9.70 -0.30 10.57
C SER A 69 -9.22 1.13 10.78
N LEU A 70 -10.10 2.10 10.60
CA LEU A 70 -9.84 3.52 10.84
C LEU A 70 -10.56 3.99 12.11
N ASN A 71 -9.80 4.62 13.00
CA ASN A 71 -10.36 5.40 14.11
C ASN A 71 -10.07 6.87 13.82
N ALA A 72 -11.06 7.60 13.31
CA ALA A 72 -10.89 8.84 12.60
C ALA A 72 -9.90 8.63 11.42
N ASN A 73 -8.67 9.11 11.53
CA ASN A 73 -7.62 8.93 10.53
C ASN A 73 -6.44 8.09 11.03
N VAL A 74 -6.57 7.41 12.16
CA VAL A 74 -5.52 6.54 12.69
C VAL A 74 -5.81 5.10 12.32
N VAL A 75 -4.84 4.45 11.71
CA VAL A 75 -4.91 3.02 11.34
C VAL A 75 -4.79 2.16 12.59
N SER A 76 -5.66 1.17 12.71
CA SER A 76 -5.65 0.17 13.77
C SER A 76 -5.95 -1.22 13.21
N ILE A 77 -5.52 -2.26 13.92
CA ILE A 77 -5.82 -3.65 13.57
C ILE A 77 -6.73 -4.23 14.65
N LYS A 78 -7.88 -4.76 14.24
CA LYS A 78 -8.80 -5.49 15.10
C LYS A 78 -8.50 -6.99 15.04
N ASN A 79 -8.77 -7.69 16.13
CA ASN A 79 -8.52 -9.14 16.21
C ASN A 79 -9.44 -9.99 15.33
N ASN A 80 -10.55 -9.42 14.86
CA ASN A 80 -11.54 -10.10 14.04
C ASN A 80 -11.65 -9.39 12.67
N LEU A 81 -12.81 -8.79 12.41
CA LEU A 81 -13.10 -8.12 11.15
C LEU A 81 -12.54 -6.69 11.15
N ASN A 82 -11.67 -6.38 10.20
CA ASN A 82 -11.25 -5.02 9.88
C ASN A 82 -12.18 -4.39 8.84
N GLU A 83 -12.23 -3.06 8.81
CA GLU A 83 -13.19 -2.30 8.02
C GLU A 83 -12.71 -2.04 6.59
N CYS A 84 -11.39 -2.10 6.38
CA CYS A 84 -10.75 -1.72 5.12
C CYS A 84 -9.75 -2.76 4.66
N THR A 85 -9.69 -2.97 3.35
CA THR A 85 -8.55 -3.57 2.66
C THR A 85 -7.56 -2.47 2.28
N TRP A 86 -6.26 -2.69 2.47
CA TRP A 86 -5.25 -1.78 1.94
C TRP A 86 -5.27 -1.81 0.42
N SER A 87 -5.52 -0.67 -0.18
CA SER A 87 -5.64 -0.53 -1.64
C SER A 87 -4.33 -0.77 -2.41
N GLY A 88 -3.19 -0.93 -1.72
CA GLY A 88 -1.87 -0.91 -2.34
C GLY A 88 -1.39 0.51 -2.67
N ILE A 89 -2.10 1.55 -2.22
CA ILE A 89 -1.70 2.96 -2.36
C ILE A 89 -1.37 3.52 -0.98
N SER A 90 -0.24 4.20 -0.86
CA SER A 90 0.19 4.83 0.39
C SER A 90 1.21 5.94 0.16
N ILE A 91 1.36 6.82 1.14
CA ILE A 91 2.50 7.72 1.27
C ILE A 91 3.38 7.17 2.38
N ILE A 92 4.64 6.96 2.08
CA ILE A 92 5.61 6.32 2.97
C ILE A 92 6.77 7.29 3.26
N ASN A 93 7.08 7.48 4.53
CA ASN A 93 8.31 8.18 4.90
C ASN A 93 9.48 7.19 4.84
N PRO A 94 10.55 7.46 4.06
CA PRO A 94 11.66 6.53 3.88
C PRO A 94 12.39 6.17 5.17
N LYS A 95 12.23 6.95 6.25
CA LYS A 95 12.84 6.65 7.55
C LYS A 95 12.40 5.32 8.17
N ILE A 96 11.28 4.74 7.72
CA ILE A 96 10.83 3.42 8.21
C ILE A 96 11.80 2.30 7.82
N PHE A 97 12.65 2.54 6.82
CA PHE A 97 13.69 1.60 6.36
C PHE A 97 15.03 1.80 7.06
N ASN A 98 15.17 2.80 7.95
CA ASN A 98 16.42 3.04 8.65
C ASN A 98 16.84 1.84 9.51
N GLY A 99 18.05 1.37 9.29
CA GLY A 99 18.63 0.23 10.01
C GLY A 99 18.27 -1.14 9.41
N LEU A 100 17.42 -1.20 8.39
CA LEU A 100 17.17 -2.42 7.63
C LEU A 100 18.30 -2.63 6.61
N ARG A 101 18.57 -3.89 6.31
CA ARG A 101 19.59 -4.29 5.34
C ARG A 101 18.97 -5.15 4.24
N ILE A 102 19.50 -5.04 3.05
CA ILE A 102 18.99 -5.80 1.91
C ILE A 102 19.15 -7.31 2.08
N GLU A 103 20.13 -7.74 2.87
CA GLU A 103 20.36 -9.13 3.22
C GLU A 103 19.25 -9.74 4.07
N ASP A 104 18.41 -8.90 4.69
CA ASP A 104 17.25 -9.34 5.45
C ASP A 104 16.04 -9.67 4.55
N ALA A 105 16.11 -9.34 3.24
CA ALA A 105 15.07 -9.68 2.27
C ALA A 105 15.07 -11.19 1.93
N PRO A 106 13.91 -11.76 1.49
CA PRO A 106 12.67 -11.05 1.18
C PRO A 106 11.83 -10.74 2.42
N PHE A 107 11.19 -9.57 2.45
CA PHE A 107 10.22 -9.23 3.48
C PHE A 107 9.06 -8.37 2.94
N ASP A 108 7.92 -8.48 3.61
CA ASP A 108 6.71 -7.75 3.30
C ASP A 108 6.64 -6.44 4.10
N ILE A 109 6.33 -5.33 3.44
CA ILE A 109 6.31 -4.00 4.07
C ILE A 109 5.24 -3.90 5.16
N TRP A 110 4.05 -4.50 4.94
CA TRP A 110 2.96 -4.45 5.89
C TRP A 110 3.30 -5.22 7.17
N ARG A 111 3.63 -6.50 7.01
CA ARG A 111 3.85 -7.41 8.15
C ARG A 111 5.14 -7.15 8.88
N SER A 112 6.19 -6.80 8.15
CA SER A 112 7.54 -6.69 8.72
C SER A 112 7.87 -5.30 9.25
N ILE A 113 7.15 -4.25 8.78
CA ILE A 113 7.45 -2.87 9.15
C ILE A 113 6.22 -2.15 9.69
N LEU A 114 5.15 -2.03 8.89
CA LEU A 114 4.04 -1.13 9.19
C LEU A 114 3.22 -1.57 10.40
N ILE A 115 3.03 -2.86 10.62
CA ILE A 115 2.27 -3.39 11.78
C ILE A 115 2.83 -2.85 13.10
N GLU A 116 4.15 -2.79 13.27
CA GLU A 116 4.76 -2.27 14.50
C GLU A 116 4.41 -0.78 14.72
N TYR A 117 4.40 0.02 13.65
CA TYR A 117 4.01 1.43 13.74
C TYR A 117 2.50 1.61 13.94
N VAL A 118 1.67 0.74 13.36
CA VAL A 118 0.22 0.71 13.60
C VAL A 118 -0.07 0.44 15.08
N GLN A 119 0.60 -0.54 15.70
CA GLN A 119 0.46 -0.83 17.13
C GLN A 119 0.84 0.34 18.03
N LYS A 120 1.71 1.23 17.53
CA LYS A 120 2.12 2.48 18.22
C LYS A 120 1.24 3.68 17.86
N ASN A 121 0.14 3.51 17.12
CA ASN A 121 -0.77 4.56 16.62
C ASN A 121 -0.05 5.64 15.77
N LYS A 122 0.97 5.26 15.02
CA LYS A 122 1.80 6.18 14.22
C LYS A 122 1.48 6.17 12.73
N VAL A 123 0.62 5.28 12.27
CA VAL A 123 0.19 5.20 10.88
C VAL A 123 -1.18 5.86 10.76
N THR A 124 -1.31 6.76 9.80
CA THR A 124 -2.58 7.39 9.46
C THR A 124 -3.16 6.75 8.19
N GLY A 125 -4.43 6.99 7.92
CA GLY A 125 -5.07 6.51 6.70
C GLY A 125 -6.37 7.25 6.41
N GLU A 126 -6.87 7.00 5.21
CA GLU A 126 -8.17 7.46 4.75
C GLU A 126 -8.90 6.32 4.04
N PHE A 127 -10.22 6.40 3.98
CA PHE A 127 -11.06 5.49 3.21
C PHE A 127 -11.42 6.13 1.88
N SER A 128 -11.38 5.35 0.81
CA SER A 128 -11.85 5.73 -0.51
C SER A 128 -12.97 4.80 -0.96
N ASP A 129 -14.08 5.39 -1.40
CA ASP A 129 -15.21 4.73 -2.03
C ASP A 129 -15.09 4.69 -3.57
N SER A 130 -13.96 5.15 -4.10
CA SER A 130 -13.71 5.16 -5.55
C SER A 130 -13.55 3.73 -6.09
N THR A 131 -13.86 3.55 -7.37
CA THR A 131 -13.60 2.29 -8.08
C THR A 131 -12.17 1.81 -7.79
N TRP A 132 -12.06 0.57 -7.31
CA TRP A 132 -10.79 -0.10 -7.07
C TRP A 132 -10.93 -1.61 -7.31
N ILE A 133 -10.02 -2.19 -8.05
CA ILE A 133 -9.96 -3.61 -8.37
C ILE A 133 -8.49 -4.07 -8.30
N ASP A 134 -8.21 -5.05 -7.47
CA ASP A 134 -6.96 -5.81 -7.50
C ASP A 134 -6.98 -6.73 -8.71
N THR A 135 -5.99 -6.63 -9.60
CA THR A 135 -5.91 -7.37 -10.86
C THR A 135 -4.96 -8.57 -10.79
N GLY A 136 -4.59 -9.03 -9.61
CA GLY A 136 -3.64 -10.12 -9.38
C GLY A 136 -4.10 -11.52 -9.81
N THR A 137 -5.33 -11.66 -10.38
CA THR A 137 -5.79 -12.90 -11.03
C THR A 137 -6.43 -12.60 -12.38
N ILE A 138 -6.52 -13.62 -13.27
CA ILE A 138 -7.12 -13.46 -14.60
C ILE A 138 -8.56 -12.97 -14.48
N ASP A 139 -9.37 -13.55 -13.60
CA ASP A 139 -10.78 -13.19 -13.43
C ASP A 139 -10.94 -11.73 -12.98
N ARG A 140 -10.06 -11.25 -12.07
CA ARG A 140 -10.07 -9.86 -11.61
C ARG A 140 -9.56 -8.88 -12.66
N LEU A 141 -8.58 -9.31 -13.47
CA LEU A 141 -8.14 -8.53 -14.63
C LEU A 141 -9.25 -8.39 -15.68
N GLU A 142 -10.02 -9.47 -15.94
CA GLU A 142 -11.18 -9.42 -16.83
C GLU A 142 -12.26 -8.49 -16.28
N LEU A 143 -12.52 -8.52 -14.97
CA LEU A 143 -13.42 -7.59 -14.30
C LEU A 143 -12.97 -6.15 -14.51
N ALA A 144 -11.70 -5.83 -14.27
CA ALA A 144 -11.15 -4.48 -14.46
C ALA A 144 -11.28 -4.02 -15.93
N ASN A 145 -11.01 -4.90 -16.89
CA ASN A 145 -11.19 -4.60 -18.33
C ASN A 145 -12.65 -4.35 -18.70
N LYS A 146 -13.60 -5.08 -18.09
CA LYS A 146 -15.02 -4.85 -18.29
C LYS A 146 -15.43 -3.50 -17.71
N THR A 147 -15.05 -3.22 -16.44
CA THR A 147 -15.34 -1.95 -15.78
C THR A 147 -14.84 -0.77 -16.61
N TYR A 148 -13.58 -0.83 -17.08
CA TYR A 148 -13.01 0.21 -17.94
C TYR A 148 -13.82 0.46 -19.21
N LYS A 149 -14.35 -0.60 -19.86
CA LYS A 149 -15.17 -0.47 -21.08
C LYS A 149 -16.55 0.09 -20.80
N ASP A 150 -17.13 -0.21 -19.65
CA ASP A 150 -18.46 0.26 -19.27
C ASP A 150 -18.45 1.75 -18.85
N GLU A 151 -17.27 2.28 -18.47
CA GLU A 151 -17.08 3.68 -18.06
C GLU A 151 -16.67 4.61 -19.23
N ASN A 152 -16.26 4.08 -20.40
CA ASN A 152 -15.79 4.83 -21.57
C ASN A 152 -16.53 4.46 -22.85
#